data_e169c96309b574fccd38af6ebcdbeabf
#
_entry.id   e169c96309b574fccd38af6ebcdbeabf
#
_cell.length_a   1.000
_cell.length_b   1.000
_cell.length_c   1.000
_cell.angle_alpha   90.00
_cell.angle_beta   90.00
_cell.angle_gamma   90.00
#
_symmetry.space_group_name_H-M   'P 1'
#
loop_
_entity.id
_entity.type
_entity.pdbx_description
1 polymer ?
#
loop_
_entity_poly.entity_id
_entity_poly.type
_entity_poly.pdbx_seq_one_letter_code
_entity_poly.pdbx_strand_id
1 'polypeptide(L)'
;ADLIQQEIPFVPARNAGRHYSTAQKLAIFAQDHFIDRYSGEMLLNPGVLRSISRLCPREFPFQTNWRMDACHPAIWRLTPTIDHVVPVARGGSDEPANWVTTNMIHNSAKANWTLEELGWKLYPLKDGQDWDGLSRQFLTIFDQYPVLHEDAYIRDWYRATSKIYR
;
A
#
# COMPACT_ATOMS: atom_id res chain seq x y z
N ALA A 1 8.96 -33.65 33.85
CA ALA A 1 7.77 -33.89 33.03
C ALA A 1 7.64 -32.70 32.08
N ASP A 2 8.15 -32.89 30.88
CA ASP A 2 8.17 -31.85 29.82
C ASP A 2 6.76 -31.70 29.26
N LEU A 3 6.15 -30.57 29.53
CA LEU A 3 4.98 -30.12 28.80
C LEU A 3 5.48 -29.57 27.44
N ILE A 4 5.56 -30.45 26.46
CA ILE A 4 5.65 -30.05 25.06
C ILE A 4 4.33 -29.35 24.76
N GLN A 5 4.35 -28.01 24.72
CA GLN A 5 3.27 -27.24 24.13
C GLN A 5 3.20 -27.66 22.66
N GLN A 6 2.17 -28.42 22.33
CA GLN A 6 1.84 -28.69 20.93
C GLN A 6 1.48 -27.34 20.30
N GLU A 7 2.38 -26.79 19.47
CA GLU A 7 2.05 -25.71 18.56
C GLU A 7 0.93 -26.22 17.64
N ILE A 8 -0.27 -25.71 17.86
CA ILE A 8 -1.39 -25.94 16.94
C ILE A 8 -0.99 -25.27 15.63
N PRO A 9 -0.83 -26.02 14.53
CA PRO A 9 -0.46 -25.41 13.26
C PRO A 9 -1.54 -24.37 12.89
N PHE A 10 -1.11 -23.12 12.70
CA PHE A 10 -1.95 -22.04 12.22
C PHE A 10 -2.44 -22.41 10.81
N VAL A 11 -3.69 -22.73 10.67
CA VAL A 11 -4.36 -22.87 9.38
C VAL A 11 -4.93 -21.51 9.03
N PRO A 12 -4.36 -20.77 8.05
CA PRO A 12 -4.92 -19.50 7.64
C PRO A 12 -6.34 -19.75 7.13
N ALA A 13 -7.32 -19.08 7.74
CA ALA A 13 -8.66 -19.04 7.19
C ALA A 13 -8.53 -18.52 5.74
N ARG A 14 -9.07 -19.27 4.76
CA ARG A 14 -9.19 -18.78 3.38
C ARG A 14 -10.14 -17.60 3.38
N ASN A 15 -9.62 -16.41 3.63
CA ASN A 15 -10.38 -15.19 3.44
C ASN A 15 -10.65 -15.06 1.95
N ALA A 16 -11.92 -15.01 1.58
CA ALA A 16 -12.33 -14.42 0.31
C ALA A 16 -11.61 -13.08 0.20
N GLY A 17 -10.76 -12.92 -0.82
CA GLY A 17 -9.85 -11.77 -0.92
C GLY A 17 -10.62 -10.48 -0.71
N ARG A 18 -10.21 -9.67 0.27
CA ARG A 18 -10.82 -8.38 0.55
C ARG A 18 -10.52 -7.45 -0.60
N HIS A 19 -11.56 -6.96 -1.24
CA HIS A 19 -11.45 -6.04 -2.36
C HIS A 19 -11.79 -4.63 -1.91
N TYR A 20 -10.77 -3.81 -1.68
CA TYR A 20 -10.95 -2.37 -1.51
C TYR A 20 -10.97 -1.70 -2.88
N SER A 21 -11.95 -0.83 -3.12
CA SER A 21 -11.95 0.01 -4.32
C SER A 21 -10.74 0.96 -4.33
N THR A 22 -10.35 1.42 -5.51
CA THR A 22 -9.27 2.41 -5.65
C THR A 22 -9.55 3.67 -4.81
N ALA A 23 -10.81 4.10 -4.74
CA ALA A 23 -11.21 5.26 -3.93
C ALA A 23 -11.02 5.02 -2.41
N GLN A 24 -11.39 3.83 -1.92
CA GLN A 24 -11.18 3.47 -0.51
C GLN A 24 -9.69 3.41 -0.16
N LYS A 25 -8.89 2.79 -1.00
CA LYS A 25 -7.43 2.75 -0.82
C LYS A 25 -6.85 4.16 -0.76
N LEU A 26 -7.20 5.00 -1.74
CA LEU A 26 -6.69 6.36 -1.81
C LEU A 26 -7.10 7.20 -0.58
N ALA A 27 -8.33 7.03 -0.09
CA ALA A 27 -8.79 7.73 1.12
C ALA A 27 -7.92 7.42 2.35
N ILE A 28 -7.56 6.13 2.55
CA ILE A 28 -6.67 5.73 3.65
C ILE A 28 -5.26 6.28 3.43
N PHE A 29 -4.71 6.15 2.21
CA PHE A 29 -3.38 6.66 1.90
C PHE A 29 -3.29 8.19 2.08
N ALA A 30 -4.32 8.92 1.67
CA ALA A 30 -4.40 10.37 1.85
C ALA A 30 -4.55 10.76 3.34
N GLN A 31 -5.35 10.03 4.11
CA GLN A 31 -5.49 10.21 5.56
C GLN A 31 -4.16 10.05 6.29
N ASP A 32 -3.36 9.06 5.89
CA ASP A 32 -2.02 8.82 6.44
C ASP A 32 -0.93 9.64 5.71
N HIS A 33 -1.30 10.62 4.87
CA HIS A 33 -0.38 11.44 4.09
C HIS A 33 0.64 10.62 3.28
N PHE A 34 0.24 9.46 2.75
CA PHE A 34 1.14 8.55 2.06
C PHE A 34 2.42 8.23 2.87
N ILE A 35 2.30 8.15 4.19
CA ILE A 35 3.38 7.75 5.08
C ILE A 35 3.18 6.30 5.50
N ASP A 36 4.25 5.52 5.39
CA ASP A 36 4.27 4.18 5.96
C ASP A 36 4.18 4.26 7.48
N ARG A 37 3.09 3.76 8.05
CA ARG A 37 2.80 3.87 9.49
C ARG A 37 3.67 2.97 10.37
N TYR A 38 4.51 2.13 9.78
CA TYR A 38 5.47 1.31 10.53
C TYR A 38 6.91 1.86 10.48
N SER A 39 7.28 2.58 9.42
CA SER A 39 8.65 3.09 9.26
C SER A 39 8.76 4.62 9.21
N GLY A 40 7.69 5.32 8.85
CA GLY A 40 7.73 6.75 8.55
C GLY A 40 8.22 7.08 7.14
N GLU A 41 8.44 6.09 6.28
CA GLU A 41 8.86 6.32 4.89
C GLU A 41 7.74 6.97 4.07
N MET A 42 8.13 7.90 3.19
CA MET A 42 7.22 8.52 2.21
C MET A 42 6.93 7.54 1.07
N LEU A 43 5.65 7.30 0.81
CA LEU A 43 5.16 6.45 -0.25
C LEU A 43 4.62 7.28 -1.41
N LEU A 44 4.41 6.65 -2.56
CA LEU A 44 3.91 7.30 -3.76
C LEU A 44 2.52 6.80 -4.14
N ASN A 45 1.72 7.69 -4.73
CA ASN A 45 0.47 7.28 -5.35
C ASN A 45 0.74 6.15 -6.37
N PRO A 46 0.02 5.02 -6.31
CA PRO A 46 0.26 3.91 -7.24
C PRO A 46 0.14 4.28 -8.72
N GLY A 47 -0.66 5.29 -9.04
CA GLY A 47 -0.75 5.85 -10.39
C GLY A 47 0.57 6.48 -10.86
N VAL A 48 1.33 7.11 -9.95
CA VAL A 48 2.68 7.64 -10.25
C VAL A 48 3.62 6.51 -10.64
N LEU A 49 3.73 5.49 -9.80
CA LEU A 49 4.65 4.36 -10.02
C LEU A 49 4.34 3.64 -11.34
N ARG A 50 3.05 3.43 -11.61
CA ARG A 50 2.62 2.80 -12.85
C ARG A 50 2.88 3.69 -14.07
N SER A 51 2.72 5.01 -13.94
CA SER A 51 3.03 5.97 -15.00
C SER A 51 4.52 5.98 -15.34
N ILE A 52 5.40 5.98 -14.34
CA ILE A 52 6.86 5.88 -14.55
C ILE A 52 7.18 4.60 -15.32
N SER A 53 6.64 3.47 -14.90
CA SER A 53 6.84 2.20 -15.58
C SER A 53 6.32 2.21 -17.04
N ARG A 54 5.22 2.89 -17.31
CA ARG A 54 4.66 2.98 -18.66
C ARG A 54 5.49 3.90 -19.56
N LEU A 55 6.07 4.97 -19.01
CA LEU A 55 6.89 5.93 -19.74
C LEU A 55 8.34 5.47 -19.89
N CYS A 56 8.89 4.76 -18.91
CA CYS A 56 10.28 4.34 -18.83
C CYS A 56 10.39 2.82 -18.54
N PRO A 57 9.86 1.95 -19.42
CA PRO A 57 9.72 0.52 -19.10
C PRO A 57 11.05 -0.24 -18.98
N ARG A 58 12.14 0.29 -19.54
CA ARG A 58 13.47 -0.33 -19.42
C ARG A 58 14.12 -0.01 -18.08
N GLU A 59 14.05 1.24 -17.68
CA GLU A 59 14.67 1.77 -16.45
C GLU A 59 13.82 1.47 -15.22
N PHE A 60 12.51 1.37 -15.38
CA PHE A 60 11.56 1.12 -14.32
C PHE A 60 10.59 -0.01 -14.69
N PRO A 61 11.07 -1.25 -14.79
CA PRO A 61 10.26 -2.37 -15.22
C PRO A 61 9.15 -2.69 -14.22
N PHE A 62 7.99 -3.09 -14.74
CA PHE A 62 6.86 -3.58 -13.99
C PHE A 62 6.30 -4.85 -14.61
N GLN A 63 5.93 -5.81 -13.79
CA GLN A 63 5.29 -7.05 -14.19
C GLN A 63 3.99 -7.23 -13.40
N THR A 64 2.90 -7.59 -14.11
CA THR A 64 1.53 -7.59 -13.58
C THR A 64 1.30 -8.54 -12.40
N ASN A 65 2.09 -9.61 -12.29
CA ASN A 65 2.03 -10.54 -11.17
C ASN A 65 2.94 -10.13 -9.98
N TRP A 66 3.48 -8.93 -10.02
CA TRP A 66 4.31 -8.36 -8.95
C TRP A 66 5.55 -9.20 -8.59
N ARG A 67 6.14 -9.89 -9.55
CA ARG A 67 7.36 -10.65 -9.33
C ARG A 67 8.51 -9.70 -8.96
N MET A 68 9.15 -9.97 -7.83
CA MET A 68 10.25 -9.13 -7.32
C MET A 68 11.46 -9.10 -8.27
N ASP A 69 11.73 -10.21 -8.96
CA ASP A 69 12.82 -10.35 -9.93
C ASP A 69 12.54 -9.68 -11.28
N ALA A 70 11.30 -9.26 -11.53
CA ALA A 70 10.84 -8.67 -12.78
C ALA A 70 10.27 -7.26 -12.63
N CYS A 71 10.26 -6.72 -11.41
CA CYS A 71 9.84 -5.35 -11.11
C CYS A 71 11.01 -4.53 -10.57
N HIS A 72 11.02 -3.23 -10.86
CA HIS A 72 11.95 -2.32 -10.22
C HIS A 72 11.75 -2.36 -8.69
N PRO A 73 12.81 -2.44 -7.85
CA PRO A 73 12.70 -2.59 -6.39
C PRO A 73 11.86 -1.49 -5.72
N ALA A 74 11.90 -0.26 -6.25
CA ALA A 74 11.12 0.85 -5.75
C ALA A 74 9.59 0.59 -5.80
N ILE A 75 9.11 -0.27 -6.69
CA ILE A 75 7.69 -0.64 -6.77
C ILE A 75 7.25 -1.30 -5.47
N TRP A 76 8.02 -2.23 -4.94
CA TRP A 76 7.72 -2.90 -3.66
C TRP A 76 7.86 -1.97 -2.47
N ARG A 77 8.87 -1.10 -2.49
CA ARG A 77 9.18 -0.20 -1.38
C ARG A 77 8.24 1.00 -1.31
N LEU A 78 7.83 1.56 -2.45
CA LEU A 78 7.10 2.82 -2.50
C LEU A 78 5.61 2.67 -2.77
N THR A 79 5.12 1.46 -3.12
CA THR A 79 3.68 1.24 -3.30
C THR A 79 2.99 1.11 -1.95
N PRO A 80 2.02 1.99 -1.66
CA PRO A 80 1.23 1.88 -0.46
C PRO A 80 0.23 0.71 -0.56
N THR A 81 -0.01 0.09 0.56
CA THR A 81 -1.05 -0.92 0.76
C THR A 81 -1.76 -0.68 2.08
N ILE A 82 -2.96 -1.22 2.25
CA ILE A 82 -3.69 -1.20 3.52
C ILE A 82 -3.27 -2.43 4.32
N ASP A 83 -2.92 -2.22 5.57
CA ASP A 83 -2.74 -3.27 6.55
C ASP A 83 -3.66 -3.07 7.76
N HIS A 84 -3.94 -4.16 8.48
CA HIS A 84 -4.68 -4.15 9.74
C HIS A 84 -3.69 -4.08 10.90
N VAL A 85 -3.77 -3.03 11.72
CA VAL A 85 -2.91 -2.88 12.91
C VAL A 85 -3.00 -4.13 13.79
N VAL A 86 -4.23 -4.54 14.12
CA VAL A 86 -4.52 -5.83 14.72
C VAL A 86 -4.96 -6.78 13.59
N PRO A 87 -4.21 -7.83 13.29
CA PRO A 87 -4.57 -8.74 12.22
C PRO A 87 -5.95 -9.35 12.43
N VAL A 88 -6.75 -9.46 11.37
CA VAL A 88 -8.10 -10.06 11.49
C VAL A 88 -8.03 -11.51 11.93
N ALA A 89 -7.00 -12.24 11.53
CA ALA A 89 -6.74 -13.61 12.01
C ALA A 89 -6.47 -13.67 13.55
N ARG A 90 -6.19 -12.53 14.17
CA ARG A 90 -5.99 -12.38 15.62
C ARG A 90 -7.14 -11.62 16.29
N GLY A 91 -8.31 -11.52 15.65
CA GLY A 91 -9.50 -10.87 16.20
C GLY A 91 -9.61 -9.38 15.92
N GLY A 92 -8.74 -8.80 15.08
CA GLY A 92 -8.87 -7.42 14.63
C GLY A 92 -10.12 -7.20 13.75
N SER A 93 -10.71 -6.02 13.85
CA SER A 93 -11.84 -5.64 13.00
C SER A 93 -11.41 -5.36 11.56
N ASP A 94 -12.32 -5.57 10.61
CA ASP A 94 -12.13 -5.12 9.22
C ASP A 94 -12.79 -3.75 8.98
N GLU A 95 -12.47 -2.80 9.86
CA GLU A 95 -13.01 -1.44 9.87
C GLU A 95 -11.90 -0.41 9.68
N PRO A 96 -12.20 0.77 9.11
CA PRO A 96 -11.20 1.81 8.86
C PRO A 96 -10.38 2.22 10.09
N ALA A 97 -10.93 2.13 11.28
CA ALA A 97 -10.22 2.42 12.53
C ALA A 97 -9.04 1.46 12.82
N ASN A 98 -9.04 0.29 12.18
CA ASN A 98 -7.96 -0.71 12.28
C ASN A 98 -7.06 -0.72 11.04
N TRP A 99 -7.28 0.14 10.06
CA TRP A 99 -6.49 0.20 8.84
C TRP A 99 -5.41 1.27 8.90
N VAL A 100 -4.26 0.95 8.34
CA VAL A 100 -3.13 1.88 8.18
C VAL A 100 -2.48 1.72 6.83
N THR A 101 -1.87 2.80 6.37
CA THR A 101 -1.01 2.78 5.19
C THR A 101 0.35 2.20 5.54
N THR A 102 0.83 1.26 4.75
CA THR A 102 2.19 0.74 4.82
C THR A 102 2.67 0.37 3.42
N ASN A 103 3.95 0.06 3.25
CA ASN A 103 4.45 -0.45 1.98
C ASN A 103 4.26 -1.97 1.88
N MET A 104 4.46 -2.52 0.68
CA MET A 104 4.28 -3.96 0.43
C MET A 104 5.29 -4.83 1.18
N ILE A 105 6.49 -4.31 1.43
CA ILE A 105 7.55 -5.04 2.15
C ILE A 105 7.16 -5.19 3.63
N HIS A 106 6.81 -4.09 4.29
CA HIS A 106 6.42 -4.12 5.71
C HIS A 106 5.12 -4.89 5.93
N ASN A 107 4.13 -4.74 5.02
CA ASN A 107 2.90 -5.52 5.09
C ASN A 107 3.20 -7.02 5.01
N SER A 108 4.05 -7.45 4.08
CA SER A 108 4.45 -8.85 3.95
C SER A 108 5.23 -9.35 5.16
N ALA A 109 6.13 -8.53 5.70
CA ALA A 109 6.91 -8.88 6.88
C ALA A 109 6.04 -8.98 8.14
N LYS A 110 5.07 -8.07 8.30
CA LYS A 110 4.15 -8.10 9.43
C LYS A 110 3.22 -9.30 9.39
N ALA A 111 2.71 -9.67 8.22
CA ALA A 111 1.78 -10.78 8.06
C ALA A 111 0.66 -10.79 9.13
N ASN A 112 0.57 -11.85 9.93
CA ASN A 112 -0.42 -11.99 11.02
C ASN A 112 0.17 -11.73 12.42
N TRP A 113 1.38 -11.14 12.51
CA TRP A 113 1.97 -10.76 13.78
C TRP A 113 1.35 -9.48 14.32
N THR A 114 1.21 -9.39 15.64
CA THR A 114 0.85 -8.14 16.30
C THR A 114 2.06 -7.20 16.37
N LEU A 115 1.82 -5.90 16.56
CA LEU A 115 2.92 -4.95 16.72
C LEU A 115 3.76 -5.25 17.96
N GLU A 116 3.12 -5.74 19.03
CA GLU A 116 3.81 -6.13 20.26
C GLU A 116 4.78 -7.29 20.03
N GLU A 117 4.33 -8.36 19.34
CA GLU A 117 5.16 -9.52 18.99
C GLU A 117 6.38 -9.12 18.14
N LEU A 118 6.23 -8.12 17.27
CA LEU A 118 7.32 -7.61 16.43
C LEU A 118 8.20 -6.56 17.11
N GLY A 119 7.78 -6.06 18.27
CA GLY A 119 8.40 -4.89 18.89
C GLY A 119 8.23 -3.60 18.06
N TRP A 120 7.22 -3.55 17.19
CA TRP A 120 6.93 -2.40 16.35
C TRP A 120 5.98 -1.43 17.03
N LYS A 121 6.00 -0.18 16.57
CA LYS A 121 5.07 0.87 16.97
C LYS A 121 4.57 1.60 15.73
N LEU A 122 3.36 2.14 15.83
CA LEU A 122 2.87 3.03 14.78
C LEU A 122 3.71 4.31 14.76
N TYR A 123 4.23 4.64 13.57
CA TYR A 123 4.87 5.92 13.35
C TYR A 123 3.84 7.04 13.49
N PRO A 124 4.07 8.04 14.37
CA PRO A 124 3.13 9.13 14.57
C PRO A 124 3.13 10.04 13.35
N LEU A 125 1.93 10.42 12.89
CA LEU A 125 1.81 11.49 11.91
C LEU A 125 2.13 12.82 12.59
N LYS A 126 2.89 13.67 11.91
CA LYS A 126 3.31 14.98 12.44
C LYS A 126 2.30 16.05 12.03
N ASP A 127 2.07 17.04 12.89
CA ASP A 127 1.31 18.21 12.54
C ASP A 127 2.00 18.94 11.35
N GLY A 128 1.19 19.37 10.36
CA GLY A 128 1.72 20.01 9.15
C GLY A 128 2.31 19.05 8.12
N GLN A 129 2.14 17.75 8.28
CA GLN A 129 2.50 16.78 7.25
C GLN A 129 1.59 16.98 6.04
N ASP A 130 2.17 17.33 4.90
CA ASP A 130 1.43 17.64 3.66
C ASP A 130 1.87 16.80 2.45
N TRP A 131 2.66 15.74 2.70
CA TRP A 131 3.07 14.83 1.63
C TRP A 131 1.83 14.16 1.01
N ASP A 132 1.68 14.30 -0.31
CA ASP A 132 0.51 13.81 -1.06
C ASP A 132 0.82 12.61 -1.98
N GLY A 133 1.98 11.97 -1.81
CA GLY A 133 2.40 10.86 -2.66
C GLY A 133 2.65 11.26 -4.11
N LEU A 134 2.95 12.51 -4.41
CA LEU A 134 3.02 13.10 -5.74
C LEU A 134 1.66 13.07 -6.50
N SER A 135 0.55 13.07 -5.77
CA SER A 135 -0.79 12.96 -6.37
C SER A 135 -1.12 14.14 -7.30
N ARG A 136 -0.77 15.37 -6.92
CA ARG A 136 -0.98 16.55 -7.80
C ARG A 136 -0.13 16.50 -9.05
N GLN A 137 1.13 16.07 -8.94
CA GLN A 137 2.03 15.88 -10.09
C GLN A 137 1.52 14.77 -11.01
N PHE A 138 0.96 13.71 -10.45
CA PHE A 138 0.36 12.63 -11.22
C PHE A 138 -0.78 13.12 -12.11
N LEU A 139 -1.66 13.98 -11.61
CA LEU A 139 -2.74 14.57 -12.41
C LEU A 139 -2.18 15.34 -13.60
N THR A 140 -1.15 16.15 -13.38
CA THR A 140 -0.49 16.92 -14.44
C THR A 140 0.16 16.02 -15.49
N ILE A 141 0.91 14.99 -15.04
CA ILE A 141 1.60 14.04 -15.94
C ILE A 141 0.57 13.26 -16.76
N PHE A 142 -0.50 12.78 -16.14
CA PHE A 142 -1.55 12.06 -16.85
C PHE A 142 -2.15 12.88 -17.98
N ASP A 143 -2.45 14.17 -17.73
CA ASP A 143 -3.01 15.07 -18.74
C ASP A 143 -2.01 15.36 -19.91
N GLN A 144 -0.69 15.34 -19.62
CA GLN A 144 0.35 15.63 -20.61
C GLN A 144 0.71 14.43 -21.51
N TYR A 145 0.52 13.21 -21.04
CA TYR A 145 0.98 12.01 -21.74
C TYR A 145 -0.18 11.07 -22.15
N PRO A 146 -0.73 11.21 -23.37
CA PRO A 146 -1.88 10.41 -23.84
C PRO A 146 -1.70 8.90 -23.73
N VAL A 147 -0.47 8.39 -23.82
CA VAL A 147 -0.17 6.95 -23.67
C VAL A 147 -0.58 6.40 -22.31
N LEU A 148 -0.66 7.23 -21.27
CA LEU A 148 -1.12 6.83 -19.95
C LEU A 148 -2.63 6.57 -19.92
N HIS A 149 -3.38 7.18 -20.84
CA HIS A 149 -4.82 7.01 -20.95
C HIS A 149 -5.22 5.61 -21.47
N GLU A 150 -4.28 4.86 -22.02
CA GLU A 150 -4.53 3.49 -22.50
C GLU A 150 -4.54 2.46 -21.37
N ASP A 151 -3.86 2.74 -20.25
CA ASP A 151 -3.77 1.83 -19.10
C ASP A 151 -4.97 2.01 -18.15
N ALA A 152 -5.79 0.96 -18.00
CA ALA A 152 -6.99 0.97 -17.16
C ALA A 152 -6.66 1.23 -15.68
N TYR A 153 -5.57 0.68 -15.18
CA TYR A 153 -5.12 0.87 -13.80
C TYR A 153 -4.75 2.34 -13.54
N ILE A 154 -4.02 2.97 -14.46
CA ILE A 154 -3.65 4.39 -14.35
C ILE A 154 -4.90 5.26 -14.38
N ARG A 155 -5.86 4.99 -15.29
CA ARG A 155 -7.13 5.72 -15.35
C ARG A 155 -7.93 5.64 -14.06
N ASP A 156 -7.97 4.48 -13.41
CA ASP A 156 -8.73 4.30 -12.17
C ASP A 156 -8.10 5.11 -11.03
N TRP A 157 -6.77 5.11 -10.92
CA TRP A 157 -6.07 5.95 -9.96
C TRP A 157 -6.23 7.44 -10.27
N TYR A 158 -6.18 7.85 -11.53
CA TYR A 158 -6.43 9.23 -11.93
C TYR A 158 -7.82 9.71 -11.53
N ARG A 159 -8.87 8.91 -11.79
CA ARG A 159 -10.25 9.26 -11.41
C ARG A 159 -10.40 9.40 -9.90
N ALA A 160 -9.82 8.50 -9.14
CA ALA A 160 -9.86 8.58 -7.68
C ALA A 160 -9.09 9.81 -7.18
N THR A 161 -7.88 10.03 -7.68
CA THR A 161 -7.01 11.15 -7.29
C THR A 161 -7.63 12.50 -7.62
N SER A 162 -8.26 12.65 -8.79
CA SER A 162 -8.93 13.89 -9.20
C SER A 162 -10.05 14.32 -8.25
N LYS A 163 -10.70 13.39 -7.56
CA LYS A 163 -11.77 13.71 -6.60
C LYS A 163 -11.26 14.31 -5.29
N ILE A 164 -10.00 14.11 -4.95
CA ILE A 164 -9.40 14.58 -3.70
C ILE A 164 -8.52 15.81 -3.92
N TYR A 165 -7.79 15.86 -5.05
CA TYR A 165 -6.69 16.82 -5.25
C TYR A 165 -6.94 17.86 -6.38
N ARG A 166 -8.09 17.81 -7.05
CA ARG A 166 -8.60 18.87 -7.96
C ARG A 166 -9.76 19.65 -7.31
#